data_96d2985fa61cac193b2e8b553201a34f
#
_entry.id   96d2985fa61cac193b2e8b553201a34f
#
_cell.length_a   1.000
_cell.length_b   1.000
_cell.length_c   1.000
_cell.angle_alpha   90.00
_cell.angle_beta   90.00
_cell.angle_gamma   90.00
#
_symmetry.space_group_name_H-M   'P 1'
#
loop_
_entity.id
_entity.type
_entity.pdbx_description
1 polymer ?
#
loop_
_entity_poly.entity_id
_entity_poly.type
_entity_poly.pdbx_seq_one_letter_code
_entity_poly.pdbx_strand_id
1 'polypeptide(L)'
;GGGGGDGGTGGGVSVPGSPPVSGSPPPPPPPPPPPPPPPAGTSETRIDDEAEAQRVLARATFGGDYAGIQSVVGMDAADWVKAEINKPATLYLPDLTARQNAGENIDAQAHRGVLWNNMIGANDQLRTRMVFALSQLFVISDTDMYGQTLQVGYFLDVLANNAFGNYRDLLEEVTYSSAMARYLTYWRNQKGDPATGRMPDENYARELMQLFTIGVVELNQDGTPKLTNGQEVETFDNDDVEGLARVFTGFSWQGPGFYTGSQGNNSKRLVIFDGEHSPLEKRFLGTVIPPNTGGDESVKIALDTIFAHPNVAPFV
;
A
#
# COMPACT_ATOMS: atom_id res chain seq x y z
N GLY A 1 1.29 -68.96 44.47
CA GLY A 1 1.83 -69.14 45.74
C GLY A 1 2.16 -67.80 46.35
N GLY A 2 1.50 -67.36 47.27
CA GLY A 2 1.53 -67.54 48.69
C GLY A 2 2.29 -66.34 49.23
N GLY A 3 1.77 -65.60 50.04
CA GLY A 3 1.29 -65.56 51.34
C GLY A 3 1.90 -64.45 52.09
N GLY A 4 1.14 -63.72 52.77
CA GLY A 4 1.07 -63.51 54.21
C GLY A 4 1.82 -62.27 54.67
N GLY A 5 1.13 -61.39 55.27
CA GLY A 5 0.87 -61.22 56.68
C GLY A 5 1.52 -59.98 57.26
N ASP A 6 0.69 -59.14 57.69
CA ASP A 6 0.56 -58.62 59.06
C ASP A 6 1.41 -57.45 59.56
N GLY A 7 0.70 -56.56 60.25
CA GLY A 7 1.20 -55.87 61.42
C GLY A 7 1.43 -54.35 61.37
N GLY A 8 0.38 -53.66 61.64
CA GLY A 8 0.13 -52.66 62.66
C GLY A 8 1.20 -51.53 62.88
N THR A 9 0.75 -50.40 62.98
CA THR A 9 0.74 -49.44 64.08
C THR A 9 0.66 -48.01 63.55
N GLY A 10 -0.30 -47.30 64.14
CA GLY A 10 -0.62 -45.92 63.78
C GLY A 10 0.54 -44.92 64.06
N GLY A 11 0.63 -44.00 63.23
CA GLY A 11 1.40 -42.79 63.40
C GLY A 11 0.70 -41.67 62.71
N GLY A 12 0.03 -40.83 63.48
CA GLY A 12 -0.61 -39.62 62.97
C GLY A 12 0.45 -38.68 62.34
N VAL A 13 0.31 -38.45 61.07
CA VAL A 13 1.09 -37.44 60.39
C VAL A 13 0.25 -36.15 60.32
N SER A 14 0.71 -35.19 61.07
CA SER A 14 0.24 -33.80 61.00
C SER A 14 0.42 -33.28 59.58
N VAL A 15 -0.63 -32.82 58.97
CA VAL A 15 -0.59 -32.11 57.68
C VAL A 15 -0.04 -30.72 57.91
N PRO A 16 1.07 -30.26 57.25
CA PRO A 16 1.54 -28.91 57.37
C PRO A 16 0.53 -27.97 56.73
N GLY A 17 0.24 -26.87 57.43
CA GLY A 17 -0.70 -25.82 56.96
C GLY A 17 -0.30 -25.25 55.63
N SER A 18 -1.32 -24.93 54.81
CA SER A 18 -1.19 -24.22 53.53
C SER A 18 -0.45 -22.91 53.75
N PRO A 19 0.47 -22.53 52.81
CA PRO A 19 1.15 -21.23 52.89
C PRO A 19 0.15 -20.10 52.71
N PRO A 20 0.37 -18.93 53.32
CA PRO A 20 -0.52 -17.78 53.16
C PRO A 20 -0.57 -17.33 51.71
N VAL A 21 -1.81 -17.06 51.23
CA VAL A 21 -2.08 -16.51 49.90
C VAL A 21 -1.30 -15.21 49.77
N SER A 22 -0.35 -15.18 48.85
CA SER A 22 0.45 -13.99 48.53
C SER A 22 -0.45 -12.85 48.08
N GLY A 23 -0.25 -11.70 48.69
CA GLY A 23 -0.96 -10.48 48.34
C GLY A 23 -0.87 -10.14 46.86
N SER A 24 -1.90 -9.45 46.36
CA SER A 24 -1.94 -8.89 44.98
C SER A 24 -0.64 -8.19 44.61
N PRO A 25 -0.18 -8.31 43.37
CA PRO A 25 1.01 -7.60 42.93
C PRO A 25 0.82 -6.08 43.11
N PRO A 26 1.87 -5.35 43.44
CA PRO A 26 1.78 -3.90 43.58
C PRO A 26 1.29 -3.27 42.26
N PRO A 27 0.53 -2.16 42.31
CA PRO A 27 0.10 -1.48 41.10
C PRO A 27 1.32 -1.04 40.28
N PRO A 28 1.21 -1.00 38.94
CA PRO A 28 2.29 -0.52 38.08
C PRO A 28 2.68 0.90 38.46
N PRO A 29 3.95 1.29 38.31
CA PRO A 29 4.39 2.67 38.59
C PRO A 29 3.63 3.65 37.70
N PRO A 30 3.32 4.86 38.19
CA PRO A 30 2.66 5.86 37.39
C PRO A 30 3.51 6.19 36.14
N PRO A 31 2.87 6.53 35.00
CA PRO A 31 3.59 6.93 33.80
C PRO A 31 4.51 8.13 34.12
N PRO A 32 5.64 8.28 33.45
CA PRO A 32 6.52 9.41 33.61
C PRO A 32 5.75 10.71 33.29
N PRO A 33 6.05 11.82 33.97
CA PRO A 33 5.43 13.09 33.67
C PRO A 33 5.67 13.49 32.21
N PRO A 34 4.74 14.17 31.55
CA PRO A 34 4.96 14.67 30.21
C PRO A 34 6.18 15.59 30.18
N PRO A 35 6.94 15.63 29.06
CA PRO A 35 8.07 16.55 28.93
C PRO A 35 7.59 18.00 29.15
N PRO A 36 8.44 18.87 29.71
CA PRO A 36 8.09 20.28 29.89
C PRO A 36 7.74 20.91 28.53
N PRO A 37 6.79 21.85 28.49
CA PRO A 37 6.48 22.60 27.29
C PRO A 37 7.74 23.32 26.78
N PRO A 38 7.92 23.45 25.45
CA PRO A 38 9.05 24.20 24.91
C PRO A 38 9.05 25.66 25.37
N PRO A 39 10.19 26.32 25.46
CA PRO A 39 10.29 27.70 25.87
C PRO A 39 9.47 28.60 24.94
N ALA A 40 8.70 29.53 25.52
CA ALA A 40 7.85 30.45 24.80
C ALA A 40 8.70 31.29 23.82
N GLY A 41 8.46 31.12 22.51
CA GLY A 41 9.10 31.89 21.44
C GLY A 41 9.85 31.10 20.37
N THR A 42 10.07 29.77 20.53
CA THR A 42 10.56 28.90 19.47
C THR A 42 9.37 28.19 18.81
N SER A 43 9.21 28.32 17.49
CA SER A 43 8.30 27.46 16.73
C SER A 43 8.75 26.02 16.95
N GLU A 44 7.86 25.13 17.40
CA GLU A 44 8.14 23.69 17.56
C GLU A 44 8.64 23.02 16.25
N THR A 45 8.50 23.72 15.15
CA THR A 45 8.83 23.28 13.79
C THR A 45 10.08 23.93 13.22
N ARG A 46 10.78 24.81 13.97
CA ARG A 46 11.98 25.47 13.47
C ARG A 46 13.18 24.51 13.49
N ILE A 47 13.94 24.50 12.41
CA ILE A 47 15.19 23.74 12.25
C ILE A 47 16.34 24.63 12.78
N ASP A 48 16.73 24.46 14.02
CA ASP A 48 17.62 25.41 14.70
C ASP A 48 19.11 25.14 14.43
N ASP A 49 19.48 23.88 14.12
CA ASP A 49 20.89 23.49 13.92
C ASP A 49 21.07 22.44 12.80
N GLU A 50 22.33 22.15 12.47
CA GLU A 50 22.72 21.17 11.45
C GLU A 50 22.24 19.75 11.80
N ALA A 51 22.20 19.36 13.07
CA ALA A 51 21.77 18.03 13.48
C ALA A 51 20.26 17.83 13.25
N GLU A 52 19.47 18.88 13.49
CA GLU A 52 18.05 18.87 13.16
C GLU A 52 17.82 18.88 11.66
N ALA A 53 18.54 19.72 10.92
CA ALA A 53 18.52 19.76 9.46
C ALA A 53 18.83 18.38 8.86
N GLN A 54 19.86 17.72 9.35
CA GLN A 54 20.23 16.37 8.92
C GLN A 54 19.11 15.37 9.24
N ARG A 55 18.48 15.42 10.41
CA ARG A 55 17.36 14.52 10.78
C ARG A 55 16.15 14.72 9.87
N VAL A 56 15.80 15.97 9.57
CA VAL A 56 14.69 16.31 8.66
C VAL A 56 14.97 15.76 7.26
N LEU A 57 16.13 16.08 6.70
CA LEU A 57 16.52 15.64 5.35
C LEU A 57 16.66 14.11 5.24
N ALA A 58 17.22 13.45 6.25
CA ALA A 58 17.37 11.99 6.26
C ALA A 58 16.01 11.24 6.26
N ARG A 59 14.97 11.84 6.83
CA ARG A 59 13.61 11.26 6.87
C ARG A 59 12.80 11.63 5.64
N ALA A 60 12.87 12.89 5.24
CA ALA A 60 12.02 13.44 4.18
C ALA A 60 12.62 13.29 2.77
N THR A 61 13.91 12.97 2.66
CA THR A 61 14.64 12.81 1.39
C THR A 61 15.52 11.57 1.43
N PHE A 62 16.44 11.43 0.49
CA PHE A 62 17.51 10.40 0.53
C PHE A 62 18.79 10.91 1.22
N GLY A 63 18.70 11.96 2.01
CA GLY A 63 19.78 12.65 2.70
C GLY A 63 20.17 13.93 1.98
N GLY A 64 21.02 14.73 2.62
CA GLY A 64 21.56 15.96 2.06
C GLY A 64 23.08 15.95 2.14
N ASP A 65 23.74 16.55 1.16
CA ASP A 65 25.11 16.96 1.30
C ASP A 65 25.23 18.13 2.31
N TYR A 66 26.45 18.55 2.58
CA TYR A 66 26.66 19.65 3.55
C TYR A 66 25.96 20.95 3.15
N ALA A 67 25.94 21.28 1.86
CA ALA A 67 25.26 22.48 1.35
C ALA A 67 23.75 22.39 1.51
N GLY A 68 23.16 21.20 1.25
CA GLY A 68 21.74 20.92 1.47
C GLY A 68 21.36 21.04 2.94
N ILE A 69 22.17 20.49 3.86
CA ILE A 69 21.96 20.64 5.31
C ILE A 69 21.98 22.12 5.71
N GLN A 70 22.99 22.88 5.28
CA GLN A 70 23.09 24.31 5.57
C GLN A 70 21.92 25.12 5.01
N SER A 71 21.37 24.71 3.88
CA SER A 71 20.26 25.44 3.22
C SER A 71 18.95 25.43 4.00
N VAL A 72 18.76 24.44 4.90
CA VAL A 72 17.51 24.31 5.67
C VAL A 72 17.64 24.75 7.12
N VAL A 73 18.86 25.00 7.60
CA VAL A 73 19.06 25.56 8.96
C VAL A 73 18.42 26.94 9.07
N GLY A 74 17.67 27.19 10.11
CA GLY A 74 16.93 28.41 10.35
C GLY A 74 15.55 28.48 9.68
N MET A 75 15.20 27.50 8.84
CA MET A 75 13.87 27.40 8.23
C MET A 75 12.84 26.84 9.22
N ASP A 76 11.57 27.17 8.99
CA ASP A 76 10.46 26.43 9.56
C ASP A 76 10.25 25.14 8.72
N ALA A 77 10.18 23.98 9.37
CA ALA A 77 10.04 22.69 8.69
C ALA A 77 8.72 22.57 7.91
N ALA A 78 7.63 23.18 8.42
CA ALA A 78 6.35 23.17 7.71
C ALA A 78 6.40 24.03 6.43
N ASP A 79 7.11 25.13 6.46
CA ASP A 79 7.30 25.99 5.26
C ASP A 79 8.23 25.29 4.25
N TRP A 80 9.27 24.62 4.72
CA TRP A 80 10.10 23.78 3.86
C TRP A 80 9.29 22.68 3.17
N VAL A 81 8.46 21.94 3.92
CA VAL A 81 7.58 20.89 3.34
C VAL A 81 6.63 21.48 2.31
N LYS A 82 5.99 22.64 2.59
CA LYS A 82 5.12 23.32 1.61
C LYS A 82 5.87 23.68 0.33
N ALA A 83 7.10 24.19 0.46
CA ALA A 83 7.93 24.51 -0.69
C ALA A 83 8.29 23.27 -1.52
N GLU A 84 8.63 22.14 -0.87
CA GLU A 84 8.91 20.87 -1.54
C GLU A 84 7.70 20.31 -2.28
N ILE A 85 6.50 20.33 -1.65
CA ILE A 85 5.26 19.86 -2.27
C ILE A 85 4.93 20.62 -3.55
N ASN A 86 5.21 21.92 -3.59
CA ASN A 86 4.91 22.79 -4.72
C ASN A 86 5.92 22.67 -5.88
N LYS A 87 7.03 21.97 -5.72
CA LYS A 87 7.96 21.72 -6.82
C LYS A 87 7.33 20.85 -7.90
N PRO A 88 7.61 21.10 -9.18
CA PRO A 88 7.16 20.23 -10.26
C PRO A 88 7.73 18.83 -10.08
N ALA A 89 6.94 17.81 -10.46
CA ALA A 89 7.36 16.42 -10.36
C ALA A 89 8.51 16.12 -11.34
N THR A 90 9.57 15.47 -10.85
CA THR A 90 10.58 14.83 -11.68
C THR A 90 10.01 13.50 -12.18
N LEU A 91 9.84 13.38 -13.50
CA LEU A 91 9.21 12.22 -14.13
C LEU A 91 10.26 11.24 -14.69
N TYR A 92 9.87 9.96 -14.75
CA TYR A 92 10.71 8.83 -15.15
C TYR A 92 10.52 8.47 -16.63
N LEU A 93 9.28 8.43 -17.11
CA LEU A 93 8.96 8.05 -18.49
C LEU A 93 9.57 8.99 -19.53
N PRO A 94 9.59 10.32 -19.37
CA PRO A 94 10.24 11.21 -20.34
C PRO A 94 11.72 10.92 -20.53
N ASP A 95 12.49 10.67 -19.45
CA ASP A 95 13.91 10.31 -19.54
C ASP A 95 14.11 8.97 -20.26
N LEU A 96 13.37 7.94 -19.87
CA LEU A 96 13.42 6.63 -20.54
C LEU A 96 13.06 6.71 -22.02
N THR A 97 12.06 7.53 -22.36
CA THR A 97 11.66 7.74 -23.76
C THR A 97 12.74 8.49 -24.55
N ALA A 98 13.39 9.49 -23.95
CA ALA A 98 14.48 10.21 -24.59
C ALA A 98 15.67 9.27 -24.89
N ARG A 99 16.04 8.41 -23.95
CA ARG A 99 17.09 7.39 -24.12
C ARG A 99 16.73 6.39 -25.22
N GLN A 100 15.51 5.91 -25.26
CA GLN A 100 15.03 5.02 -26.33
C GLN A 100 15.14 5.70 -27.70
N ASN A 101 14.73 6.97 -27.81
CA ASN A 101 14.82 7.74 -29.06
C ASN A 101 16.28 8.02 -29.47
N ALA A 102 17.20 8.03 -28.51
CA ALA A 102 18.64 8.13 -28.77
C ALA A 102 19.26 6.78 -29.19
N GLY A 103 18.48 5.72 -29.24
CA GLY A 103 18.95 4.36 -29.64
C GLY A 103 19.56 3.55 -28.51
N GLU A 104 19.38 3.97 -27.25
CA GLU A 104 19.82 3.18 -26.10
C GLU A 104 18.92 1.95 -25.90
N ASN A 105 19.52 0.88 -25.39
CA ASN A 105 18.75 -0.29 -24.96
C ASN A 105 18.02 0.04 -23.64
N ILE A 106 16.69 0.02 -23.67
CA ILE A 106 15.85 0.35 -22.52
C ILE A 106 15.42 -0.95 -21.81
N ASP A 107 16.29 -1.42 -20.95
CA ASP A 107 16.10 -2.62 -20.12
C ASP A 107 15.86 -2.26 -18.63
N ALA A 108 15.84 -3.27 -17.76
CA ALA A 108 15.68 -3.11 -16.34
C ALA A 108 16.80 -2.28 -15.68
N GLN A 109 18.01 -2.24 -16.26
CA GLN A 109 19.10 -1.40 -15.75
C GLN A 109 18.85 0.08 -16.10
N ALA A 110 18.27 0.36 -17.26
CA ALA A 110 17.96 1.74 -17.66
C ALA A 110 16.98 2.38 -16.67
N HIS A 111 15.87 1.71 -16.31
CA HIS A 111 14.92 2.29 -15.36
C HIS A 111 15.49 2.39 -13.94
N ARG A 112 16.29 1.40 -13.47
CA ARG A 112 16.99 1.51 -12.19
C ARG A 112 17.96 2.68 -12.19
N GLY A 113 18.66 2.92 -13.31
CA GLY A 113 19.53 4.08 -13.47
C GLY A 113 18.79 5.40 -13.33
N VAL A 114 17.63 5.55 -13.98
CA VAL A 114 16.76 6.73 -13.82
C VAL A 114 16.25 6.87 -12.39
N LEU A 115 15.82 5.76 -11.77
CA LEU A 115 15.36 5.75 -10.37
C LEU A 115 16.47 6.25 -9.43
N TRP A 116 17.69 5.70 -9.54
CA TRP A 116 18.83 6.12 -8.72
C TRP A 116 19.23 7.58 -8.97
N ASN A 117 19.25 8.01 -10.23
CA ASN A 117 19.56 9.40 -10.57
C ASN A 117 18.56 10.37 -9.93
N ASN A 118 17.27 10.04 -9.95
CA ASN A 118 16.25 10.86 -9.32
C ASN A 118 16.37 10.85 -7.78
N MET A 119 16.66 9.70 -7.18
CA MET A 119 16.89 9.61 -5.72
C MET A 119 18.07 10.48 -5.26
N ILE A 120 19.11 10.60 -6.07
CA ILE A 120 20.32 11.36 -5.71
C ILE A 120 20.19 12.84 -6.10
N GLY A 121 19.63 13.16 -7.28
CA GLY A 121 19.79 14.47 -7.91
C GLY A 121 18.51 15.20 -8.29
N ALA A 122 17.31 14.65 -8.07
CA ALA A 122 16.07 15.37 -8.38
C ALA A 122 15.89 16.59 -7.47
N ASN A 123 15.31 17.66 -8.03
CA ASN A 123 15.05 18.88 -7.26
C ASN A 123 13.88 18.74 -6.26
N ASP A 124 12.98 17.80 -6.49
CA ASP A 124 11.79 17.50 -5.69
C ASP A 124 12.02 16.29 -4.79
N GLN A 125 13.04 16.36 -3.94
CA GLN A 125 13.52 15.25 -3.12
C GLN A 125 12.47 14.65 -2.20
N LEU A 126 11.59 15.46 -1.61
CA LEU A 126 10.49 14.98 -0.78
C LEU A 126 9.51 14.13 -1.61
N ARG A 127 9.19 14.57 -2.84
CA ARG A 127 8.34 13.81 -3.76
C ARG A 127 9.00 12.50 -4.18
N THR A 128 10.28 12.53 -4.52
CA THR A 128 11.03 11.32 -4.89
C THR A 128 11.07 10.32 -3.74
N ARG A 129 11.20 10.79 -2.49
CA ARG A 129 11.11 9.95 -1.29
C ARG A 129 9.72 9.35 -1.12
N MET A 130 8.67 10.13 -1.41
CA MET A 130 7.29 9.63 -1.37
C MET A 130 7.04 8.61 -2.47
N VAL A 131 7.53 8.81 -3.70
CA VAL A 131 7.47 7.81 -4.79
C VAL A 131 8.09 6.50 -4.35
N PHE A 132 9.25 6.55 -3.70
CA PHE A 132 9.89 5.35 -3.17
C PHE A 132 9.01 4.65 -2.12
N ALA A 133 8.44 5.40 -1.18
CA ALA A 133 7.55 4.82 -0.17
C ALA A 133 6.30 4.19 -0.80
N LEU A 134 5.65 4.90 -1.72
CA LEU A 134 4.47 4.40 -2.45
C LEU A 134 4.80 3.17 -3.30
N SER A 135 6.00 3.09 -3.88
CA SER A 135 6.43 1.90 -4.64
C SER A 135 6.65 0.65 -3.77
N GLN A 136 6.82 0.82 -2.46
CA GLN A 136 6.86 -0.30 -1.51
C GLN A 136 5.46 -0.75 -1.08
N LEU A 137 4.47 0.12 -1.22
CA LEU A 137 3.06 -0.20 -0.97
C LEU A 137 2.42 -0.78 -2.24
N PHE A 138 2.52 -0.08 -3.37
CA PHE A 138 2.02 -0.52 -4.68
C PHE A 138 3.12 -1.25 -5.44
N VAL A 139 3.39 -2.48 -5.05
CA VAL A 139 4.53 -3.26 -5.56
C VAL A 139 4.29 -3.74 -6.98
N ILE A 140 5.31 -3.59 -7.83
CA ILE A 140 5.46 -4.31 -9.09
C ILE A 140 6.88 -4.91 -9.14
N SER A 141 7.05 -6.07 -9.82
CA SER A 141 8.33 -6.76 -9.90
C SER A 141 9.05 -6.45 -11.21
N ASP A 142 10.32 -6.05 -11.12
CA ASP A 142 11.22 -5.89 -12.26
C ASP A 142 11.33 -7.15 -13.12
N THR A 143 11.35 -8.32 -12.47
CA THR A 143 11.51 -9.60 -13.16
C THR A 143 10.30 -9.91 -14.02
N ASP A 144 9.09 -9.68 -13.47
CA ASP A 144 7.84 -9.95 -14.18
C ASP A 144 7.54 -8.87 -15.23
N MET A 145 8.17 -7.69 -15.09
CA MET A 145 8.08 -6.57 -16.03
C MET A 145 9.24 -6.54 -17.03
N TYR A 146 9.94 -7.68 -17.24
CA TYR A 146 11.03 -7.75 -18.22
C TYR A 146 10.58 -7.30 -19.62
N GLY A 147 11.34 -6.39 -20.21
CA GLY A 147 11.00 -5.78 -21.52
C GLY A 147 9.86 -4.75 -21.49
N GLN A 148 9.36 -4.38 -20.30
CA GLN A 148 8.27 -3.41 -20.13
C GLN A 148 8.72 -2.12 -19.44
N THR A 149 9.97 -1.73 -19.65
CA THR A 149 10.63 -0.60 -18.94
C THR A 149 9.85 0.71 -19.02
N LEU A 150 9.26 1.05 -20.18
CA LEU A 150 8.43 2.25 -20.31
C LEU A 150 7.13 2.18 -19.51
N GLN A 151 6.56 0.98 -19.33
CA GLN A 151 5.38 0.80 -18.46
C GLN A 151 5.74 1.05 -16.99
N VAL A 152 6.91 0.58 -16.56
CA VAL A 152 7.44 0.85 -15.21
C VAL A 152 7.67 2.36 -15.03
N GLY A 153 8.28 3.02 -16.02
CA GLY A 153 8.45 4.48 -16.00
C GLY A 153 7.11 5.23 -15.87
N TYR A 154 6.11 4.85 -16.64
CA TYR A 154 4.76 5.40 -16.54
C TYR A 154 4.15 5.17 -15.15
N PHE A 155 4.30 3.98 -14.60
CA PHE A 155 3.82 3.67 -13.25
C PHE A 155 4.47 4.56 -12.18
N LEU A 156 5.78 4.77 -12.24
CA LEU A 156 6.47 5.67 -11.32
C LEU A 156 6.00 7.13 -11.49
N ASP A 157 5.67 7.56 -12.72
CA ASP A 157 5.07 8.87 -12.97
C ASP A 157 3.67 9.00 -12.36
N VAL A 158 2.87 7.92 -12.38
CA VAL A 158 1.58 7.88 -11.66
C VAL A 158 1.79 8.12 -10.18
N LEU A 159 2.76 7.45 -9.55
CA LEU A 159 3.09 7.66 -8.14
C LEU A 159 3.59 9.08 -7.87
N ALA A 160 4.45 9.62 -8.74
CA ALA A 160 5.01 10.96 -8.60
C ALA A 160 3.95 12.06 -8.69
N ASN A 161 3.04 11.95 -9.64
CA ASN A 161 1.96 12.92 -9.83
C ASN A 161 0.94 12.91 -8.69
N ASN A 162 0.75 11.76 -8.03
CA ASN A 162 -0.21 11.58 -6.94
C ASN A 162 0.45 11.54 -5.55
N ALA A 163 1.75 11.80 -5.44
CA ALA A 163 2.54 11.63 -4.21
C ALA A 163 2.01 12.43 -3.01
N PHE A 164 1.34 13.57 -3.24
CA PHE A 164 0.77 14.45 -2.21
C PHE A 164 -0.72 14.69 -2.43
N GLY A 165 -1.35 13.84 -3.25
CA GLY A 165 -2.77 13.91 -3.60
C GLY A 165 -3.66 13.10 -2.65
N ASN A 166 -4.87 12.85 -3.11
CA ASN A 166 -5.82 12.00 -2.42
C ASN A 166 -5.52 10.52 -2.71
N TYR A 167 -5.55 9.68 -1.69
CA TYR A 167 -5.26 8.26 -1.82
C TYR A 167 -6.28 7.53 -2.73
N ARG A 168 -7.55 7.95 -2.72
CA ARG A 168 -8.58 7.42 -3.60
C ARG A 168 -8.25 7.67 -5.09
N ASP A 169 -7.74 8.86 -5.40
CA ASP A 169 -7.34 9.21 -6.76
C ASP A 169 -6.10 8.43 -7.19
N LEU A 170 -5.14 8.25 -6.27
CA LEU A 170 -3.98 7.40 -6.49
C LEU A 170 -4.38 5.95 -6.78
N LEU A 171 -5.33 5.37 -6.01
CA LEU A 171 -5.85 4.03 -6.25
C LEU A 171 -6.45 3.89 -7.66
N GLU A 172 -7.16 4.90 -8.13
CA GLU A 172 -7.72 4.89 -9.49
C GLU A 172 -6.62 4.90 -10.55
N GLU A 173 -5.66 5.80 -10.46
CA GLU A 173 -4.58 5.89 -11.43
C GLU A 173 -3.69 4.62 -11.43
N VAL A 174 -3.46 4.01 -10.24
CA VAL A 174 -2.78 2.71 -10.12
C VAL A 174 -3.61 1.60 -10.78
N THR A 175 -4.93 1.58 -10.58
CA THR A 175 -5.86 0.61 -11.21
C THR A 175 -5.80 0.69 -12.73
N TYR A 176 -5.68 1.89 -13.30
CA TYR A 176 -5.58 2.06 -14.75
C TYR A 176 -4.13 2.01 -15.27
N SER A 177 -3.15 1.70 -14.43
CA SER A 177 -1.76 1.53 -14.86
C SER A 177 -1.54 0.20 -15.57
N SER A 178 -0.95 0.26 -16.75
CA SER A 178 -0.62 -0.93 -17.53
C SER A 178 0.42 -1.84 -16.84
N ALA A 179 1.33 -1.28 -16.04
CA ALA A 179 2.31 -2.06 -15.30
C ALA A 179 1.63 -2.89 -14.20
N MET A 180 0.78 -2.26 -13.40
CA MET A 180 0.00 -2.95 -12.36
C MET A 180 -0.90 -4.01 -12.97
N ALA A 181 -1.59 -3.69 -14.07
CA ALA A 181 -2.51 -4.62 -14.72
C ALA A 181 -1.80 -5.88 -15.28
N ARG A 182 -0.57 -5.73 -15.73
CA ARG A 182 0.25 -6.89 -16.14
C ARG A 182 0.79 -7.67 -14.95
N TYR A 183 1.28 -6.98 -13.95
CA TYR A 183 1.86 -7.61 -12.76
C TYR A 183 0.81 -8.42 -11.98
N LEU A 184 -0.40 -7.86 -11.78
CA LEU A 184 -1.50 -8.51 -11.08
C LEU A 184 -2.57 -9.11 -12.02
N THR A 185 -2.17 -9.43 -13.25
CA THR A 185 -2.86 -10.33 -14.22
C THR A 185 -4.23 -9.88 -14.74
N TYR A 186 -4.71 -8.68 -14.41
CA TYR A 186 -6.00 -8.20 -14.93
C TYR A 186 -5.92 -7.47 -16.30
N TRP A 187 -4.71 -7.29 -16.85
CA TRP A 187 -4.57 -6.86 -18.24
C TRP A 187 -5.12 -7.94 -19.17
N ARG A 188 -6.15 -7.60 -19.94
CA ARG A 188 -6.93 -8.51 -20.78
C ARG A 188 -7.63 -9.62 -20.00
N ASN A 189 -7.98 -9.36 -18.75
CA ASN A 189 -8.88 -10.19 -17.98
C ASN A 189 -10.28 -10.07 -18.58
N GLN A 190 -10.86 -11.20 -19.00
CA GLN A 190 -12.16 -11.27 -19.67
C GLN A 190 -13.27 -11.49 -18.66
N LYS A 191 -14.47 -11.01 -19.02
CA LYS A 191 -15.70 -11.44 -18.34
C LYS A 191 -15.80 -12.95 -18.26
N GLY A 192 -16.46 -13.46 -17.23
CA GLY A 192 -16.75 -14.90 -17.10
C GLY A 192 -17.54 -15.44 -18.31
N ASP A 193 -17.38 -16.72 -18.57
CA ASP A 193 -18.11 -17.44 -19.61
C ASP A 193 -18.68 -18.74 -19.04
N PRO A 194 -19.99 -18.81 -18.77
CA PRO A 194 -20.62 -20.01 -18.22
C PRO A 194 -20.53 -21.22 -19.15
N ALA A 195 -20.42 -21.02 -20.47
CA ALA A 195 -20.34 -22.12 -21.43
C ALA A 195 -19.01 -22.87 -21.35
N THR A 196 -17.94 -22.17 -20.99
CA THR A 196 -16.58 -22.73 -20.84
C THR A 196 -16.16 -22.92 -19.38
N GLY A 197 -16.94 -22.41 -18.44
CA GLY A 197 -16.60 -22.38 -17.01
C GLY A 197 -15.52 -21.36 -16.65
N ARG A 198 -15.17 -20.44 -17.56
CA ARG A 198 -14.19 -19.39 -17.29
C ARG A 198 -14.72 -18.42 -16.26
N MET A 199 -13.91 -18.17 -15.22
CA MET A 199 -14.13 -17.11 -14.24
C MET A 199 -13.19 -15.93 -14.50
N PRO A 200 -13.55 -14.69 -14.09
CA PRO A 200 -12.59 -13.59 -14.07
C PRO A 200 -11.38 -13.90 -13.18
N ASP A 201 -10.22 -13.35 -13.52
CA ASP A 201 -9.04 -13.42 -12.67
C ASP A 201 -9.26 -12.59 -11.40
N GLU A 202 -8.96 -13.16 -10.24
CA GLU A 202 -9.22 -12.59 -8.91
C GLU A 202 -8.00 -11.87 -8.31
N ASN A 203 -6.82 -12.02 -8.91
CA ASN A 203 -5.57 -11.61 -8.29
C ASN A 203 -5.60 -10.14 -7.87
N TYR A 204 -5.92 -9.23 -8.79
CA TYR A 204 -5.99 -7.81 -8.47
C TYR A 204 -7.06 -7.46 -7.44
N ALA A 205 -8.24 -8.09 -7.52
CA ALA A 205 -9.30 -7.85 -6.55
C ALA A 205 -8.85 -8.21 -5.12
N ARG A 206 -8.16 -9.33 -4.98
CA ARG A 206 -7.60 -9.81 -3.71
C ARG A 206 -6.52 -8.86 -3.20
N GLU A 207 -5.54 -8.52 -4.04
CA GLU A 207 -4.43 -7.66 -3.64
C GLU A 207 -4.86 -6.22 -3.35
N LEU A 208 -5.84 -5.70 -4.08
CA LEU A 208 -6.42 -4.39 -3.81
C LEU A 208 -7.00 -4.30 -2.39
N MET A 209 -7.75 -5.31 -1.97
CA MET A 209 -8.30 -5.36 -0.61
C MET A 209 -7.22 -5.70 0.42
N GLN A 210 -6.43 -6.74 0.17
CA GLN A 210 -5.51 -7.33 1.13
C GLN A 210 -4.27 -6.47 1.39
N LEU A 211 -3.61 -5.95 0.33
CA LEU A 211 -2.32 -5.27 0.45
C LEU A 211 -2.42 -3.75 0.30
N PHE A 212 -3.38 -3.26 -0.50
CA PHE A 212 -3.39 -1.84 -0.85
C PHE A 212 -4.39 -1.02 -0.04
N THR A 213 -5.38 -1.63 0.63
CA THR A 213 -6.46 -0.83 1.22
C THR A 213 -6.92 -1.23 2.61
N ILE A 214 -7.50 -2.42 2.79
CA ILE A 214 -8.20 -2.76 4.04
C ILE A 214 -7.53 -3.88 4.85
N GLY A 215 -6.58 -4.60 4.27
CA GLY A 215 -5.97 -5.75 4.94
C GLY A 215 -6.96 -6.90 5.15
N VAL A 216 -6.49 -7.99 5.79
CA VAL A 216 -7.30 -9.20 6.00
C VAL A 216 -8.01 -9.22 7.36
N VAL A 217 -7.62 -8.35 8.29
CA VAL A 217 -8.14 -8.29 9.66
C VAL A 217 -8.66 -6.89 9.96
N GLU A 218 -9.85 -6.79 10.55
CA GLU A 218 -10.37 -5.51 11.02
C GLU A 218 -9.51 -4.94 12.15
N LEU A 219 -9.19 -3.66 12.05
CA LEU A 219 -8.33 -2.95 12.98
C LEU A 219 -9.10 -1.89 13.78
N ASN A 220 -8.66 -1.66 15.00
CA ASN A 220 -8.95 -0.45 15.75
C ASN A 220 -8.14 0.74 15.17
N GLN A 221 -8.48 1.97 15.55
CA GLN A 221 -7.78 3.17 15.07
C GLN A 221 -6.29 3.24 15.47
N ASP A 222 -5.89 2.47 16.46
CA ASP A 222 -4.50 2.34 16.92
C ASP A 222 -3.72 1.22 16.20
N GLY A 223 -4.35 0.56 15.20
CA GLY A 223 -3.76 -0.54 14.44
C GLY A 223 -3.83 -1.90 15.12
N THR A 224 -4.43 -2.02 16.31
CA THR A 224 -4.62 -3.32 16.95
C THR A 224 -5.78 -4.09 16.32
N PRO A 225 -5.68 -5.44 16.17
CA PRO A 225 -6.77 -6.25 15.65
C PRO A 225 -8.06 -6.15 16.46
N LYS A 226 -9.20 -6.08 15.78
CA LYS A 226 -10.51 -6.27 16.42
C LYS A 226 -10.77 -7.75 16.68
N LEU A 227 -11.27 -8.06 17.86
CA LEU A 227 -11.56 -9.42 18.27
C LEU A 227 -13.06 -9.63 18.54
N THR A 228 -13.60 -10.75 18.05
CA THR A 228 -14.92 -11.25 18.42
C THR A 228 -14.76 -12.65 19.02
N ASN A 229 -15.18 -12.84 20.28
CA ASN A 229 -14.97 -14.09 21.03
C ASN A 229 -13.50 -14.54 21.10
N GLY A 230 -12.55 -13.59 21.11
CA GLY A 230 -11.11 -13.85 21.18
C GLY A 230 -10.46 -14.21 19.83
N GLN A 231 -11.20 -14.13 18.73
CA GLN A 231 -10.70 -14.37 17.38
C GLN A 231 -10.70 -13.05 16.57
N GLU A 232 -9.72 -12.90 15.69
CA GLU A 232 -9.65 -11.79 14.75
C GLU A 232 -10.87 -11.77 13.81
N VAL A 233 -11.34 -10.58 13.46
CA VAL A 233 -12.45 -10.39 12.54
C VAL A 233 -11.90 -10.18 11.14
N GLU A 234 -12.31 -11.00 10.18
CA GLU A 234 -11.92 -10.86 8.77
C GLU A 234 -12.61 -9.63 8.14
N THR A 235 -11.89 -8.91 7.30
CA THR A 235 -12.40 -7.72 6.59
C THR A 235 -13.25 -8.07 5.37
N PHE A 236 -12.95 -9.16 4.70
CA PHE A 236 -13.65 -9.65 3.50
C PHE A 236 -13.52 -11.18 3.40
N ASP A 237 -14.40 -11.79 2.66
CA ASP A 237 -14.40 -13.22 2.36
C ASP A 237 -14.13 -13.50 0.85
N ASN A 238 -14.25 -14.77 0.46
CA ASN A 238 -13.99 -15.16 -0.93
C ASN A 238 -15.11 -14.69 -1.89
N ASP A 239 -16.35 -14.58 -1.42
CA ASP A 239 -17.47 -14.09 -2.24
C ASP A 239 -17.27 -12.59 -2.58
N ASP A 240 -16.70 -11.82 -1.65
CA ASP A 240 -16.27 -10.43 -1.89
C ASP A 240 -15.21 -10.34 -2.99
N VAL A 241 -14.22 -11.24 -2.95
CA VAL A 241 -13.15 -11.31 -3.97
C VAL A 241 -13.72 -11.65 -5.34
N GLU A 242 -14.58 -12.68 -5.44
CA GLU A 242 -15.22 -13.09 -6.70
C GLU A 242 -16.12 -11.97 -7.27
N GLY A 243 -16.89 -11.31 -6.40
CA GLY A 243 -17.72 -10.17 -6.77
C GLY A 243 -16.92 -9.00 -7.30
N LEU A 244 -15.84 -8.65 -6.61
CA LEU A 244 -14.94 -7.56 -6.99
C LEU A 244 -14.11 -7.90 -8.25
N ALA A 245 -13.72 -9.17 -8.47
CA ALA A 245 -12.99 -9.60 -9.66
C ALA A 245 -13.76 -9.30 -10.96
N ARG A 246 -15.08 -9.34 -10.92
CA ARG A 246 -15.93 -8.97 -12.07
C ARG A 246 -15.79 -7.49 -12.46
N VAL A 247 -15.43 -6.62 -11.51
CA VAL A 247 -15.17 -5.19 -11.78
C VAL A 247 -13.91 -5.03 -12.63
N PHE A 248 -12.87 -5.84 -12.39
CA PHE A 248 -11.56 -5.71 -13.05
C PHE A 248 -11.45 -6.56 -14.32
N THR A 249 -12.52 -6.58 -15.12
CA THR A 249 -12.58 -7.21 -16.43
C THR A 249 -12.67 -6.16 -17.55
N GLY A 250 -12.15 -6.49 -18.74
CA GLY A 250 -12.22 -5.63 -19.92
C GLY A 250 -11.07 -4.62 -20.05
N PHE A 251 -10.09 -4.59 -19.14
CA PHE A 251 -8.94 -3.68 -19.20
C PHE A 251 -7.97 -4.06 -20.32
N SER A 252 -7.62 -3.11 -21.18
CA SER A 252 -6.59 -3.27 -22.19
C SER A 252 -5.96 -1.92 -22.57
N TRP A 253 -4.92 -1.99 -23.42
CA TRP A 253 -4.31 -0.79 -23.99
C TRP A 253 -5.27 -0.06 -24.90
N GLN A 254 -5.13 1.26 -24.98
CA GLN A 254 -5.86 2.08 -25.93
C GLN A 254 -5.62 1.57 -27.37
N GLY A 255 -6.67 1.44 -28.15
CA GLY A 255 -6.58 0.96 -29.52
C GLY A 255 -7.95 0.55 -30.10
N PRO A 256 -7.96 0.02 -31.33
CA PRO A 256 -9.21 -0.30 -32.04
C PRO A 256 -9.96 -1.49 -31.44
N GLY A 257 -9.36 -2.29 -30.58
CA GLY A 257 -9.99 -3.45 -29.96
C GLY A 257 -9.20 -4.02 -28.79
N PHE A 258 -9.87 -4.84 -28.01
CA PHE A 258 -9.36 -5.44 -26.77
C PHE A 258 -8.02 -6.19 -26.95
N TYR A 259 -7.90 -6.96 -28.03
CA TYR A 259 -6.68 -7.73 -28.34
C TYR A 259 -5.72 -6.99 -29.27
N THR A 260 -6.16 -5.96 -29.96
CA THR A 260 -5.43 -5.24 -31.01
C THR A 260 -4.91 -3.88 -30.56
N GLY A 261 -4.89 -3.62 -29.24
CA GLY A 261 -4.29 -2.41 -28.67
C GLY A 261 -2.83 -2.27 -29.11
N SER A 262 -2.43 -1.06 -29.50
CA SER A 262 -1.07 -0.77 -29.98
C SER A 262 -0.07 -0.86 -28.83
N GLN A 263 1.08 -1.53 -29.08
CA GLN A 263 2.20 -1.53 -28.13
C GLN A 263 2.73 -0.11 -27.84
N GLY A 264 2.56 0.83 -28.77
CA GLY A 264 2.90 2.25 -28.52
C GLY A 264 2.01 2.94 -27.47
N ASN A 265 0.95 2.28 -26.99
CA ASN A 265 0.07 2.76 -25.92
C ASN A 265 0.27 2.02 -24.58
N ASN A 266 1.27 1.18 -24.48
CA ASN A 266 1.54 0.39 -23.27
C ASN A 266 2.00 1.24 -22.07
N SER A 267 2.56 2.41 -22.29
CA SER A 267 2.96 3.40 -21.29
C SER A 267 1.94 4.54 -21.14
N LYS A 268 0.66 4.22 -21.29
CA LYS A 268 -0.48 5.12 -21.11
C LYS A 268 -1.52 4.48 -20.20
N ARG A 269 -2.45 5.32 -19.71
CA ARG A 269 -3.62 4.88 -18.97
C ARG A 269 -4.40 3.85 -19.78
N LEU A 270 -4.78 2.73 -19.16
CA LEU A 270 -5.63 1.71 -19.76
C LEU A 270 -7.03 2.24 -20.05
N VAL A 271 -7.75 1.51 -20.89
CA VAL A 271 -9.18 1.71 -21.12
C VAL A 271 -9.92 0.40 -20.86
N ILE A 272 -11.20 0.49 -20.57
CA ILE A 272 -12.07 -0.66 -20.41
C ILE A 272 -12.90 -0.84 -21.69
N PHE A 273 -12.89 -2.07 -22.20
CA PHE A 273 -13.73 -2.48 -23.32
C PHE A 273 -14.99 -3.12 -22.75
N ASP A 274 -16.10 -2.43 -22.78
CA ASP A 274 -17.37 -2.89 -22.20
C ASP A 274 -17.85 -4.23 -22.77
N GLY A 275 -17.50 -4.54 -24.02
CA GLY A 275 -17.76 -5.85 -24.62
C GLY A 275 -17.10 -7.03 -23.90
N GLU A 276 -15.99 -6.78 -23.18
CA GLU A 276 -15.23 -7.76 -22.40
C GLU A 276 -15.40 -7.54 -20.88
N HIS A 277 -16.07 -6.46 -20.47
CA HIS A 277 -16.43 -6.23 -19.09
C HIS A 277 -17.61 -7.13 -18.67
N SER A 278 -17.59 -7.57 -17.40
CA SER A 278 -18.63 -8.44 -16.87
C SER A 278 -19.99 -7.73 -16.81
N PRO A 279 -21.01 -8.26 -17.52
CA PRO A 279 -22.37 -7.71 -17.46
C PRO A 279 -23.15 -8.20 -16.22
N LEU A 280 -22.56 -9.08 -15.41
CA LEU A 280 -23.23 -9.64 -14.24
C LEU A 280 -23.27 -8.65 -13.08
N GLU A 281 -24.19 -8.87 -12.16
CA GLU A 281 -24.19 -8.21 -10.86
C GLU A 281 -22.86 -8.46 -10.13
N LYS A 282 -22.36 -7.46 -9.40
CA LYS A 282 -21.13 -7.52 -8.64
C LYS A 282 -21.44 -7.22 -7.17
N ARG A 283 -21.11 -8.13 -6.27
CA ARG A 283 -21.35 -7.99 -4.82
C ARG A 283 -20.02 -8.10 -4.09
N PHE A 284 -19.71 -7.13 -3.25
CA PHE A 284 -18.50 -7.10 -2.41
C PHE A 284 -18.69 -6.08 -1.28
N LEU A 285 -18.19 -6.37 -0.10
CA LEU A 285 -18.19 -5.48 1.07
C LEU A 285 -19.56 -4.84 1.34
N GLY A 286 -20.64 -5.61 1.17
CA GLY A 286 -22.02 -5.14 1.35
C GLY A 286 -22.54 -4.24 0.23
N THR A 287 -21.73 -3.90 -0.77
CA THR A 287 -22.14 -3.10 -1.94
C THR A 287 -22.62 -4.00 -3.08
N VAL A 288 -23.62 -3.52 -3.82
CA VAL A 288 -24.16 -4.18 -5.01
C VAL A 288 -24.07 -3.23 -6.20
N ILE A 289 -23.33 -3.64 -7.23
CA ILE A 289 -23.33 -2.97 -8.54
C ILE A 289 -24.32 -3.74 -9.43
N PRO A 290 -25.35 -3.06 -9.99
CA PRO A 290 -26.34 -3.70 -10.83
C PRO A 290 -25.74 -4.36 -12.08
N PRO A 291 -26.45 -5.37 -12.66
CA PRO A 291 -26.07 -5.93 -13.95
C PRO A 291 -26.02 -4.85 -15.04
N ASN A 292 -25.13 -5.03 -16.02
CA ASN A 292 -24.92 -4.14 -17.16
C ASN A 292 -24.43 -2.73 -16.81
N THR A 293 -23.89 -2.51 -15.61
CA THR A 293 -23.15 -1.28 -15.30
C THR A 293 -21.85 -1.29 -16.11
N GLY A 294 -21.52 -0.17 -16.77
CA GLY A 294 -20.31 -0.01 -17.57
C GLY A 294 -19.04 -0.12 -16.75
N GLY A 295 -17.91 -0.41 -17.42
CA GLY A 295 -16.66 -0.71 -16.75
C GLY A 295 -16.14 0.44 -15.88
N ASP A 296 -16.03 1.64 -16.41
CA ASP A 296 -15.52 2.82 -15.68
C ASP A 296 -16.40 3.15 -14.46
N GLU A 297 -17.72 3.07 -14.60
CA GLU A 297 -18.64 3.30 -13.47
C GLU A 297 -18.53 2.17 -12.41
N SER A 298 -18.37 0.92 -12.85
CA SER A 298 -18.11 -0.21 -11.93
C SER A 298 -16.85 0.00 -11.12
N VAL A 299 -15.76 0.43 -11.75
CA VAL A 299 -14.47 0.73 -11.07
C VAL A 299 -14.63 1.88 -10.08
N LYS A 300 -15.32 2.95 -10.52
CA LYS A 300 -15.57 4.10 -9.63
C LYS A 300 -16.31 3.69 -8.37
N ILE A 301 -17.43 2.97 -8.50
CA ILE A 301 -18.21 2.49 -7.34
C ILE A 301 -17.36 1.58 -6.45
N ALA A 302 -16.57 0.68 -7.05
CA ALA A 302 -15.73 -0.25 -6.29
C ALA A 302 -14.66 0.50 -5.47
N LEU A 303 -13.94 1.42 -6.09
CA LEU A 303 -12.92 2.18 -5.39
C LEU A 303 -13.49 3.12 -4.34
N ASP A 304 -14.66 3.72 -4.59
CA ASP A 304 -15.37 4.56 -3.61
C ASP A 304 -15.81 3.72 -2.40
N THR A 305 -16.34 2.51 -2.63
CA THR A 305 -16.73 1.57 -1.57
C THR A 305 -15.54 1.16 -0.71
N ILE A 306 -14.45 0.73 -1.35
CA ILE A 306 -13.24 0.28 -0.65
C ILE A 306 -12.62 1.44 0.13
N PHE A 307 -12.48 2.62 -0.47
CA PHE A 307 -11.90 3.78 0.19
C PHE A 307 -12.72 4.28 1.38
N ALA A 308 -14.04 4.14 1.33
CA ALA A 308 -14.94 4.48 2.44
C ALA A 308 -14.91 3.44 3.58
N HIS A 309 -14.25 2.29 3.40
CA HIS A 309 -14.19 1.26 4.43
C HIS A 309 -13.39 1.74 5.65
N PRO A 310 -13.89 1.53 6.89
CA PRO A 310 -13.26 2.07 8.10
C PRO A 310 -11.86 1.54 8.38
N ASN A 311 -11.49 0.43 7.74
CA ASN A 311 -10.17 -0.19 7.93
C ASN A 311 -9.06 0.44 7.08
N VAL A 312 -9.38 1.30 6.10
CA VAL A 312 -8.35 1.92 5.25
C VAL A 312 -7.41 2.78 6.08
N ALA A 313 -7.94 3.65 6.92
CA ALA A 313 -7.12 4.58 7.70
C ALA A 313 -6.16 3.89 8.70
N PRO A 314 -6.58 2.88 9.47
CA PRO A 314 -5.64 2.20 10.38
C PRO A 314 -4.71 1.20 9.68
N PHE A 315 -5.00 0.78 8.44
CA PHE A 315 -4.19 -0.18 7.69
C PHE A 315 -3.10 0.50 6.85
N VAL A 316 -3.40 1.61 6.18
CA VAL A 316 -2.48 2.35 5.30
C VAL A 316 -1.71 3.42 6.08
#